data_45b0b633c083c189afa2253762bd672d
#
_entry.id   45b0b633c083c189afa2253762bd672d
#
_cell.length_a   1.000
_cell.length_b   1.000
_cell.length_c   1.000
_cell.angle_alpha   90.00
_cell.angle_beta   90.00
_cell.angle_gamma   90.00
#
_symmetry.space_group_name_H-M   'P 1'
#
loop_
_entity.id
_entity.type
_entity.pdbx_description
1 polymer ?
#
loop_
_entity_poly.entity_id
_entity_poly.type
_entity_poly.pdbx_seq_one_letter_code
_entity_poly.pdbx_strand_id
1 'polypeptide(L)'
;ASFDVTVVDLELPIISGIPQDVTLDSDAGACGALHSWILPEANDNCQIQSFLGSHESGSLLPVGVNDISYTAQDATGNLITAGFSVTVLDVEAPIISGTSPDLFVATDSGLCTATVSWIPEIATDNCGILSHTSSHSTGVNFEIGTVMVQISVIDIHGNESTDSFSVTVTDQELPQISQIPADISITAEPSICGSTVNWIEPTGSDNCSLATLTTSILSGSFFEVGTTPVTYSAVDASGNSSESIFLVTITDDEAP
;
A
#
# COMPACT_ATOMS: atom_id res chain seq x y z
N ALA A 1 32.62 8.78 -89.52
CA ALA A 1 32.81 8.64 -88.07
C ALA A 1 31.50 9.05 -87.43
N SER A 2 30.92 8.17 -86.66
CA SER A 2 29.82 8.46 -85.69
C SER A 2 30.40 8.68 -84.32
N PHE A 3 29.83 9.55 -83.57
CA PHE A 3 30.16 9.71 -82.15
C PHE A 3 28.84 9.59 -81.36
N ASP A 4 28.93 9.01 -80.18
CA ASP A 4 27.83 8.90 -79.21
C ASP A 4 27.85 10.06 -78.29
N VAL A 5 26.72 10.67 -78.04
CA VAL A 5 26.53 11.67 -76.97
C VAL A 5 25.70 11.05 -75.85
N THR A 6 26.24 10.92 -74.72
CA THR A 6 25.53 10.50 -73.54
C THR A 6 25.17 11.74 -72.68
N VAL A 7 23.88 11.97 -72.47
CA VAL A 7 23.36 12.96 -71.51
C VAL A 7 23.11 12.26 -70.19
N VAL A 8 23.72 12.76 -69.13
CA VAL A 8 23.56 12.21 -67.76
C VAL A 8 22.86 13.26 -66.94
N ASP A 9 21.80 12.85 -66.24
CA ASP A 9 21.17 13.67 -65.22
C ASP A 9 21.91 13.52 -63.88
N LEU A 10 22.26 14.64 -63.24
CA LEU A 10 22.94 14.72 -61.96
C LEU A 10 22.13 15.57 -60.97
N GLU A 11 20.96 16.02 -61.35
CA GLU A 11 20.09 16.80 -60.49
C GLU A 11 19.40 15.84 -59.50
N LEU A 12 19.23 16.27 -58.22
CA LEU A 12 18.55 15.48 -57.21
C LEU A 12 17.06 15.79 -57.26
N PRO A 13 16.19 14.82 -57.02
CA PRO A 13 14.78 15.09 -56.81
C PRO A 13 14.56 16.10 -55.68
N ILE A 14 13.45 16.82 -55.72
CA ILE A 14 13.00 17.74 -54.69
C ILE A 14 11.80 17.14 -53.95
N ILE A 15 11.91 17.01 -52.60
CA ILE A 15 10.77 16.63 -51.76
C ILE A 15 10.20 17.91 -51.15
N SER A 16 8.89 18.13 -51.29
CA SER A 16 8.17 19.29 -50.78
C SER A 16 7.02 18.87 -49.89
N GLY A 17 6.60 19.78 -48.97
CA GLY A 17 5.46 19.50 -48.10
C GLY A 17 5.81 18.57 -46.93
N ILE A 18 7.11 18.45 -46.54
CA ILE A 18 7.51 17.72 -45.34
C ILE A 18 6.84 18.39 -44.12
N PRO A 19 6.07 17.61 -43.30
CA PRO A 19 5.50 18.12 -42.05
C PRO A 19 6.58 18.63 -41.09
N GLN A 20 6.16 19.44 -40.14
CA GLN A 20 7.02 19.84 -39.03
C GLN A 20 7.00 18.76 -37.94
N ASP A 21 8.04 18.75 -37.11
CA ASP A 21 8.10 17.90 -35.92
C ASP A 21 6.92 18.20 -35.02
N VAL A 22 6.37 17.13 -34.41
CA VAL A 22 5.20 17.23 -33.51
C VAL A 22 5.41 16.37 -32.27
N THR A 23 4.85 16.82 -31.15
CA THR A 23 4.76 16.05 -29.91
C THR A 23 3.28 15.81 -29.61
N LEU A 24 2.93 14.56 -29.27
CA LEU A 24 1.59 14.08 -28.98
C LEU A 24 1.61 13.29 -27.69
N ASP A 25 0.47 13.23 -27.00
CA ASP A 25 0.25 12.26 -25.95
C ASP A 25 -0.19 10.92 -26.56
N SER A 26 0.03 9.82 -25.83
CA SER A 26 -0.48 8.50 -26.20
C SER A 26 -2.02 8.48 -26.25
N ASP A 27 -2.57 7.65 -27.13
CA ASP A 27 -4.03 7.42 -27.16
C ASP A 27 -4.45 6.64 -25.90
N ALA A 28 -5.61 6.94 -25.36
CA ALA A 28 -6.11 6.34 -24.13
C ALA A 28 -6.10 4.80 -24.17
N GLY A 29 -5.42 4.19 -23.20
CA GLY A 29 -5.25 2.74 -23.08
C GLY A 29 -4.31 2.11 -24.11
N ALA A 30 -3.55 2.92 -24.87
CA ALA A 30 -2.59 2.44 -25.86
C ALA A 30 -1.18 2.96 -25.58
N CYS A 31 -0.15 2.12 -25.76
CA CYS A 31 1.24 2.54 -25.68
C CYS A 31 1.71 3.16 -27.00
N GLY A 32 1.02 4.18 -27.48
CA GLY A 32 1.26 4.87 -28.74
C GLY A 32 0.13 5.80 -29.11
N ALA A 33 0.28 6.50 -30.21
CA ALA A 33 -0.73 7.42 -30.75
C ALA A 33 -0.95 7.19 -32.26
N LEU A 34 -2.20 7.27 -32.70
CA LEU A 34 -2.54 7.34 -34.12
C LEU A 34 -2.29 8.76 -34.62
N HIS A 35 -1.41 8.92 -35.59
CA HIS A 35 -1.13 10.24 -36.13
C HIS A 35 -1.22 10.26 -37.65
N SER A 36 -1.94 11.23 -38.21
CA SER A 36 -2.11 11.43 -39.63
C SER A 36 -1.49 12.75 -40.06
N TRP A 37 -0.82 12.72 -41.21
CA TRP A 37 -0.21 13.88 -41.82
C TRP A 37 -0.53 13.95 -43.33
N ILE A 38 -0.33 15.14 -43.89
CA ILE A 38 -0.42 15.32 -45.35
C ILE A 38 0.84 14.73 -45.96
N LEU A 39 0.69 13.84 -46.94
CA LEU A 39 1.81 13.18 -47.60
C LEU A 39 2.64 14.23 -48.38
N PRO A 40 3.95 14.23 -48.22
CA PRO A 40 4.86 15.03 -49.07
C PRO A 40 4.78 14.61 -50.54
N GLU A 41 5.23 15.49 -51.42
CA GLU A 41 5.33 15.24 -52.83
C GLU A 41 6.78 15.28 -53.29
N ALA A 42 7.12 14.45 -54.30
CA ALA A 42 8.42 14.47 -54.93
C ALA A 42 8.32 14.88 -56.42
N ASN A 43 9.21 15.78 -56.84
CA ASN A 43 9.30 16.23 -58.24
C ASN A 43 10.75 16.21 -58.71
N ASP A 44 10.93 15.94 -60.00
CA ASP A 44 12.22 15.96 -60.67
C ASP A 44 12.10 16.40 -62.13
N ASN A 45 13.21 16.89 -62.73
CA ASN A 45 13.28 17.29 -64.15
C ASN A 45 13.24 16.12 -65.10
N CYS A 46 13.67 14.90 -64.65
CA CYS A 46 13.77 13.71 -65.52
C CYS A 46 12.78 12.58 -65.13
N GLN A 47 11.92 12.72 -64.18
CA GLN A 47 10.92 11.76 -63.74
C GLN A 47 11.32 11.05 -62.43
N ILE A 48 10.39 10.99 -61.48
CA ILE A 48 10.50 10.17 -60.27
C ILE A 48 10.27 8.69 -60.61
N GLN A 49 11.23 7.84 -60.25
CA GLN A 49 11.16 6.40 -60.39
C GLN A 49 10.48 5.76 -59.15
N SER A 50 10.82 6.26 -57.93
CA SER A 50 10.20 5.79 -56.72
C SER A 50 10.12 6.92 -55.67
N PHE A 51 9.06 6.89 -54.86
CA PHE A 51 8.87 7.75 -53.73
C PHE A 51 8.25 6.93 -52.59
N LEU A 52 9.01 6.69 -51.53
CA LEU A 52 8.67 5.77 -50.46
C LEU A 52 8.80 6.46 -49.10
N GLY A 53 7.81 6.27 -48.23
CA GLY A 53 7.84 6.66 -46.83
C GLY A 53 8.21 5.49 -45.90
N SER A 54 8.88 5.76 -44.82
CA SER A 54 9.20 4.76 -43.79
C SER A 54 7.96 4.31 -42.99
N HIS A 55 6.96 5.19 -42.89
CA HIS A 55 5.70 4.95 -42.17
C HIS A 55 4.51 5.41 -43.02
N GLU A 56 3.36 4.78 -42.76
CA GLU A 56 2.09 5.19 -43.39
C GLU A 56 1.39 6.26 -42.53
N SER A 57 0.85 7.31 -43.15
CA SER A 57 0.02 8.31 -42.46
C SER A 57 -1.22 7.64 -41.86
N GLY A 58 -1.49 7.90 -40.56
CA GLY A 58 -2.56 7.26 -39.79
C GLY A 58 -2.16 5.95 -39.12
N SER A 59 -0.89 5.55 -39.18
CA SER A 59 -0.40 4.38 -38.42
C SER A 59 -0.26 4.71 -36.92
N LEU A 60 -0.30 3.67 -36.10
CA LEU A 60 0.01 3.75 -34.70
C LEU A 60 1.53 3.93 -34.52
N LEU A 61 1.94 5.02 -33.92
CA LEU A 61 3.32 5.31 -33.57
C LEU A 61 3.54 4.98 -32.08
N PRO A 62 4.55 4.19 -31.74
CA PRO A 62 4.83 3.84 -30.35
C PRO A 62 5.30 5.07 -29.52
N VAL A 63 5.19 4.98 -28.19
CA VAL A 63 5.76 5.96 -27.29
C VAL A 63 7.26 6.10 -27.53
N GLY A 64 7.75 7.35 -27.52
CA GLY A 64 9.11 7.73 -27.86
C GLY A 64 9.21 8.56 -29.13
N VAL A 65 10.42 8.73 -29.65
CA VAL A 65 10.69 9.48 -30.89
C VAL A 65 10.58 8.55 -32.10
N ASN A 66 9.69 8.91 -33.02
CA ASN A 66 9.46 8.20 -34.28
C ASN A 66 9.95 9.08 -35.43
N ASP A 67 11.05 8.70 -36.06
CA ASP A 67 11.60 9.38 -37.21
C ASP A 67 10.93 8.89 -38.52
N ILE A 68 10.19 9.77 -39.17
CA ILE A 68 9.46 9.52 -40.37
C ILE A 68 10.24 10.10 -41.54
N SER A 69 10.65 9.25 -42.48
CA SER A 69 11.46 9.62 -43.62
C SER A 69 10.77 9.28 -44.94
N TYR A 70 11.00 10.11 -45.94
CA TYR A 70 10.60 9.95 -47.34
C TYR A 70 11.82 9.97 -48.19
N THR A 71 11.94 8.95 -49.08
CA THR A 71 13.06 8.84 -50.01
C THR A 71 12.52 8.86 -51.45
N ALA A 72 13.03 9.81 -52.21
CA ALA A 72 12.73 9.92 -53.67
C ALA A 72 13.95 9.51 -54.47
N GLN A 73 13.72 8.75 -55.55
CA GLN A 73 14.72 8.38 -56.56
C GLN A 73 14.20 8.71 -57.94
N ASP A 74 15.03 9.36 -58.74
CA ASP A 74 14.74 9.61 -60.13
C ASP A 74 15.05 8.40 -61.04
N ALA A 75 14.77 8.53 -62.37
CA ALA A 75 15.00 7.48 -63.32
C ALA A 75 16.50 7.21 -63.62
N THR A 76 17.41 8.11 -63.22
CA THR A 76 18.86 7.99 -63.41
C THR A 76 19.56 7.49 -62.18
N GLY A 77 18.86 7.38 -61.04
CA GLY A 77 19.38 6.83 -59.79
C GLY A 77 19.81 7.87 -58.76
N ASN A 78 19.61 9.18 -59.01
CA ASN A 78 19.85 10.21 -58.00
C ASN A 78 18.82 10.08 -56.89
N LEU A 79 19.25 10.26 -55.63
CA LEU A 79 18.47 9.93 -54.46
C LEU A 79 18.54 11.04 -53.42
N ILE A 80 17.39 11.38 -52.84
CA ILE A 80 17.26 12.31 -51.73
C ILE A 80 16.35 11.73 -50.65
N THR A 81 16.66 12.05 -49.36
CA THR A 81 15.80 11.71 -48.22
C THR A 81 15.54 12.96 -47.40
N ALA A 82 14.28 13.14 -47.03
CA ALA A 82 13.83 14.18 -46.10
C ALA A 82 12.81 13.61 -45.13
N GLY A 83 12.65 14.20 -43.92
CA GLY A 83 11.74 13.66 -42.91
C GLY A 83 11.44 14.64 -41.79
N PHE A 84 10.65 14.17 -40.86
CA PHE A 84 10.24 14.86 -39.65
C PHE A 84 10.13 13.83 -38.52
N SER A 85 10.06 14.31 -37.27
CA SER A 85 9.88 13.45 -36.11
C SER A 85 8.51 13.63 -35.47
N VAL A 86 7.93 12.52 -34.99
CA VAL A 86 6.76 12.50 -34.13
C VAL A 86 7.17 11.92 -32.80
N THR A 87 7.14 12.75 -31.74
CA THR A 87 7.39 12.30 -30.39
C THR A 87 6.06 11.98 -29.71
N VAL A 88 5.89 10.74 -29.28
CA VAL A 88 4.72 10.30 -28.51
C VAL A 88 5.12 10.18 -27.05
N LEU A 89 4.38 10.86 -26.17
CA LEU A 89 4.57 10.82 -24.72
C LEU A 89 3.52 9.93 -24.09
N ASP A 90 3.94 9.06 -23.18
CA ASP A 90 3.02 8.40 -22.28
C ASP A 90 2.71 9.33 -21.11
N VAL A 91 1.43 9.60 -20.91
CA VAL A 91 0.93 10.49 -19.83
C VAL A 91 -0.13 9.79 -18.97
N GLU A 92 -0.41 8.51 -19.26
CA GLU A 92 -1.32 7.72 -18.44
C GLU A 92 -0.57 7.19 -17.22
N ALA A 93 -1.19 7.33 -16.05
CA ALA A 93 -0.66 6.74 -14.83
C ALA A 93 -1.20 5.31 -14.66
N PRO A 94 -0.44 4.41 -14.01
CA PRO A 94 -0.88 3.06 -13.73
C PRO A 94 -2.22 3.02 -12.98
N ILE A 95 -3.01 1.99 -13.21
CA ILE A 95 -4.26 1.74 -12.50
C ILE A 95 -4.00 0.70 -11.41
N ILE A 96 -4.25 1.09 -10.14
CA ILE A 96 -4.24 0.19 -8.99
C ILE A 96 -5.67 -0.30 -8.77
N SER A 97 -5.85 -1.61 -8.59
CA SER A 97 -7.14 -2.23 -8.37
C SER A 97 -7.06 -3.35 -7.32
N GLY A 98 -8.17 -3.56 -6.59
CA GLY A 98 -8.24 -4.59 -5.56
C GLY A 98 -7.51 -4.21 -4.27
N THR A 99 -7.25 -2.91 -4.03
CA THR A 99 -6.74 -2.42 -2.74
C THR A 99 -7.63 -2.89 -1.61
N SER A 100 -7.02 -3.41 -0.55
CA SER A 100 -7.76 -3.87 0.63
C SER A 100 -8.56 -2.72 1.24
N PRO A 101 -9.77 -2.98 1.77
CA PRO A 101 -10.43 -2.04 2.66
C PRO A 101 -9.63 -1.89 3.97
N ASP A 102 -9.96 -0.90 4.77
CA ASP A 102 -9.44 -0.76 6.13
C ASP A 102 -9.70 -2.03 6.95
N LEU A 103 -8.66 -2.50 7.64
CA LEU A 103 -8.68 -3.72 8.43
C LEU A 103 -8.68 -3.40 9.92
N PHE A 104 -9.57 -4.08 10.66
CA PHE A 104 -9.68 -3.99 12.12
C PHE A 104 -9.54 -5.39 12.70
N VAL A 105 -8.50 -5.61 13.49
CA VAL A 105 -8.17 -6.91 14.07
C VAL A 105 -7.85 -6.80 15.55
N ALA A 106 -8.14 -7.85 16.32
CA ALA A 106 -7.66 -7.99 17.68
C ALA A 106 -6.21 -8.51 17.68
N THR A 107 -5.49 -8.31 18.77
CA THR A 107 -4.19 -8.95 19.03
C THR A 107 -4.29 -10.47 18.94
N ASP A 108 -3.22 -11.13 18.50
CA ASP A 108 -3.11 -12.59 18.57
C ASP A 108 -3.03 -13.03 20.04
N SER A 109 -3.66 -14.15 20.38
CA SER A 109 -3.81 -14.59 21.77
C SER A 109 -2.46 -14.69 22.51
N GLY A 110 -2.38 -14.01 23.65
CA GLY A 110 -1.19 -13.92 24.51
C GLY A 110 -0.07 -13.04 23.94
N LEU A 111 -0.32 -12.32 22.85
CA LEU A 111 0.65 -11.42 22.20
C LEU A 111 0.10 -9.99 22.19
N CYS A 112 0.99 -9.00 22.17
CA CYS A 112 0.64 -7.59 21.97
C CYS A 112 0.76 -7.13 20.53
N THR A 113 0.55 -8.06 19.58
CA THR A 113 0.62 -7.86 18.14
C THR A 113 -0.43 -8.70 17.45
N ALA A 114 -0.73 -8.40 16.19
CA ALA A 114 -1.54 -9.25 15.33
C ALA A 114 -0.85 -9.53 14.01
N THR A 115 -0.91 -10.77 13.55
CA THR A 115 -0.49 -11.15 12.19
C THR A 115 -1.61 -10.83 11.23
N VAL A 116 -1.41 -9.84 10.34
CA VAL A 116 -2.47 -9.37 9.44
C VAL A 116 -2.17 -9.75 8.00
N SER A 117 -3.16 -10.34 7.35
CA SER A 117 -3.06 -10.78 5.96
C SER A 117 -4.17 -10.15 5.11
N TRP A 118 -3.81 -9.76 3.88
CA TRP A 118 -4.73 -9.27 2.86
C TRP A 118 -4.36 -9.82 1.48
N ILE A 119 -5.26 -9.68 0.54
CA ILE A 119 -4.98 -10.00 -0.86
C ILE A 119 -4.23 -8.80 -1.45
N PRO A 120 -3.02 -8.99 -2.01
CA PRO A 120 -2.30 -7.92 -2.67
C PRO A 120 -3.09 -7.34 -3.84
N GLU A 121 -2.99 -6.04 -4.02
CA GLU A 121 -3.55 -5.28 -5.13
C GLU A 121 -2.89 -5.67 -6.46
N ILE A 122 -3.57 -5.36 -7.55
CA ILE A 122 -3.08 -5.57 -8.92
C ILE A 122 -2.86 -4.19 -9.56
N ALA A 123 -1.72 -4.03 -10.21
CA ALA A 123 -1.41 -2.85 -10.99
C ALA A 123 -1.36 -3.19 -12.48
N THR A 124 -1.92 -2.33 -13.31
CA THR A 124 -1.88 -2.43 -14.78
C THR A 124 -1.61 -1.07 -15.39
N ASP A 125 -0.97 -1.07 -16.55
CA ASP A 125 -0.65 0.14 -17.31
C ASP A 125 -0.65 -0.15 -18.80
N ASN A 126 -0.93 0.86 -19.63
CA ASN A 126 -0.96 0.76 -21.10
C ASN A 126 0.42 0.48 -21.71
N CYS A 127 1.50 0.99 -21.11
CA CYS A 127 2.88 0.84 -21.58
C CYS A 127 3.71 -0.13 -20.74
N GLY A 128 3.31 -0.38 -19.49
CA GLY A 128 3.94 -1.35 -18.62
C GLY A 128 4.44 -0.75 -17.31
N ILE A 129 4.57 -1.59 -16.29
CA ILE A 129 4.96 -1.24 -14.94
C ILE A 129 6.48 -1.34 -14.79
N LEU A 130 7.10 -0.28 -14.26
CA LEU A 130 8.51 -0.24 -13.86
C LEU A 130 8.69 -0.73 -12.43
N SER A 131 7.85 -0.24 -11.50
CA SER A 131 7.92 -0.61 -10.10
C SER A 131 6.54 -0.67 -9.46
N HIS A 132 6.37 -1.63 -8.53
CA HIS A 132 5.19 -1.78 -7.70
C HIS A 132 5.67 -2.07 -6.29
N THR A 133 5.40 -1.18 -5.35
CA THR A 133 5.89 -1.25 -3.97
C THR A 133 4.76 -1.03 -2.98
N SER A 134 4.86 -1.72 -1.83
CA SER A 134 4.01 -1.51 -0.67
C SER A 134 4.87 -1.25 0.55
N SER A 135 4.46 -0.35 1.44
CA SER A 135 5.17 -0.02 2.67
C SER A 135 5.23 -1.20 3.65
N HIS A 136 4.27 -2.12 3.57
CA HIS A 136 4.19 -3.33 4.38
C HIS A 136 3.79 -4.52 3.51
N SER A 137 4.30 -5.70 3.87
CA SER A 137 3.91 -6.96 3.22
C SER A 137 2.73 -7.59 3.95
N THR A 138 1.87 -8.31 3.23
CA THR A 138 0.82 -9.16 3.83
C THR A 138 1.44 -10.28 4.67
N GLY A 139 0.81 -10.65 5.79
CA GLY A 139 1.26 -11.71 6.69
C GLY A 139 2.35 -11.29 7.68
N VAL A 140 2.63 -9.99 7.86
CA VAL A 140 3.54 -9.50 8.90
C VAL A 140 2.78 -9.11 10.17
N ASN A 141 3.53 -8.99 11.28
CA ASN A 141 2.99 -8.56 12.55
C ASN A 141 2.85 -7.04 12.61
N PHE A 142 1.73 -6.60 13.15
CA PHE A 142 1.44 -5.20 13.48
C PHE A 142 1.29 -5.06 14.99
N GLU A 143 1.85 -3.99 15.55
CA GLU A 143 1.66 -3.61 16.94
C GLU A 143 0.29 -2.95 17.14
N ILE A 144 -0.16 -2.83 18.39
CA ILE A 144 -1.38 -2.09 18.75
C ILE A 144 -1.31 -0.66 18.20
N GLY A 145 -2.41 -0.22 17.60
CA GLY A 145 -2.55 1.09 16.99
C GLY A 145 -2.98 1.01 15.54
N THR A 146 -2.89 2.12 14.84
CA THR A 146 -3.27 2.22 13.42
C THR A 146 -2.05 2.53 12.57
N VAL A 147 -1.80 1.71 11.57
CA VAL A 147 -0.73 1.86 10.59
C VAL A 147 -1.34 2.02 9.21
N MET A 148 -0.86 3.01 8.44
CA MET A 148 -1.24 3.20 7.04
C MET A 148 -0.33 2.34 6.15
N VAL A 149 -0.91 1.44 5.39
CA VAL A 149 -0.22 0.71 4.31
C VAL A 149 -0.34 1.54 3.05
N GLN A 150 0.81 2.00 2.53
CA GLN A 150 0.91 2.82 1.32
C GLN A 150 1.40 1.97 0.16
N ILE A 151 0.76 2.14 -0.99
CA ILE A 151 1.08 1.49 -2.25
C ILE A 151 1.52 2.57 -3.23
N SER A 152 2.61 2.33 -3.96
CA SER A 152 3.08 3.20 -5.05
C SER A 152 3.44 2.34 -6.25
N VAL A 153 2.93 2.73 -7.40
CA VAL A 153 3.18 2.08 -8.69
C VAL A 153 3.67 3.13 -9.67
N ILE A 154 4.79 2.84 -10.33
CA ILE A 154 5.39 3.71 -11.34
C ILE A 154 5.51 2.91 -12.63
N ASP A 155 5.11 3.51 -13.75
CA ASP A 155 5.27 2.94 -15.08
C ASP A 155 6.70 3.12 -15.62
N ILE A 156 6.97 2.60 -16.82
CA ILE A 156 8.28 2.70 -17.48
C ILE A 156 8.61 4.11 -17.98
N HIS A 157 7.64 5.03 -18.02
CA HIS A 157 7.80 6.42 -18.47
C HIS A 157 7.80 7.42 -17.31
N GLY A 158 7.58 6.95 -16.07
CA GLY A 158 7.68 7.73 -14.84
C GLY A 158 6.36 8.31 -14.34
N ASN A 159 5.21 7.92 -14.92
CA ASN A 159 3.91 8.28 -14.34
C ASN A 159 3.65 7.44 -13.09
N GLU A 160 3.10 8.05 -12.05
CA GLU A 160 2.92 7.42 -10.74
C GLU A 160 1.45 7.40 -10.32
N SER A 161 1.04 6.28 -9.72
CA SER A 161 -0.20 6.15 -8.97
C SER A 161 0.07 5.66 -7.55
N THR A 162 -0.70 6.18 -6.60
CA THR A 162 -0.63 5.77 -5.19
C THR A 162 -2.01 5.42 -4.66
N ASP A 163 -2.06 4.45 -3.74
CA ASP A 163 -3.26 4.08 -3.01
C ASP A 163 -2.89 3.69 -1.57
N SER A 164 -3.86 3.56 -0.67
CA SER A 164 -3.59 3.20 0.72
C SER A 164 -4.82 2.66 1.43
N PHE A 165 -4.58 1.87 2.48
CA PHE A 165 -5.58 1.43 3.45
C PHE A 165 -4.96 1.40 4.84
N SER A 166 -5.78 1.37 5.88
CA SER A 166 -5.32 1.30 7.27
C SER A 166 -5.44 -0.11 7.84
N VAL A 167 -4.48 -0.47 8.72
CA VAL A 167 -4.54 -1.64 9.58
C VAL A 167 -4.61 -1.13 11.02
N THR A 168 -5.71 -1.43 11.71
CA THR A 168 -5.90 -1.09 13.12
C THR A 168 -5.91 -2.35 13.97
N VAL A 169 -4.95 -2.46 14.88
CA VAL A 169 -4.84 -3.54 15.87
C VAL A 169 -5.28 -3.03 17.22
N THR A 170 -6.20 -3.76 17.86
CA THR A 170 -6.72 -3.44 19.20
C THR A 170 -6.53 -4.62 20.14
N ASP A 171 -6.14 -4.35 21.36
CA ASP A 171 -6.13 -5.35 22.42
C ASP A 171 -7.56 -5.52 22.98
N GLN A 172 -8.01 -6.77 23.05
CA GLN A 172 -9.30 -7.17 23.57
C GLN A 172 -9.17 -8.30 24.61
N GLU A 173 -7.94 -8.72 24.93
CA GLU A 173 -7.73 -9.70 25.99
C GLU A 173 -7.99 -9.06 27.36
N LEU A 174 -8.52 -9.83 28.30
CA LEU A 174 -8.74 -9.36 29.65
C LEU A 174 -7.50 -9.60 30.49
N PRO A 175 -7.10 -8.65 31.33
CA PRO A 175 -5.99 -8.85 32.26
C PRO A 175 -6.31 -9.98 33.23
N GLN A 176 -5.30 -10.74 33.60
CA GLN A 176 -5.42 -11.89 34.52
C GLN A 176 -4.99 -11.47 35.93
N ILE A 177 -5.78 -11.87 36.92
CA ILE A 177 -5.45 -11.75 38.33
C ILE A 177 -5.05 -13.12 38.86
N SER A 178 -3.85 -13.25 39.35
CA SER A 178 -3.26 -14.50 39.83
C SER A 178 -3.04 -14.46 41.35
N GLN A 179 -2.91 -15.63 41.96
CA GLN A 179 -2.67 -15.77 43.43
C GLN A 179 -3.79 -15.18 44.31
N ILE A 180 -5.05 -15.28 43.81
CA ILE A 180 -6.20 -14.91 44.65
C ILE A 180 -6.22 -15.81 45.89
N PRO A 181 -6.30 -15.24 47.12
CA PRO A 181 -6.45 -16.03 48.32
C PRO A 181 -7.71 -16.90 48.26
N ALA A 182 -7.66 -18.08 48.89
CA ALA A 182 -8.89 -18.80 49.24
C ALA A 182 -9.66 -18.03 50.28
N ASP A 183 -10.97 -18.31 50.43
CA ASP A 183 -11.78 -17.72 51.49
C ASP A 183 -11.14 -17.95 52.83
N ILE A 184 -11.07 -16.87 53.64
CA ILE A 184 -10.45 -16.85 54.96
C ILE A 184 -11.55 -16.87 56.02
N SER A 185 -11.47 -17.82 56.97
CA SER A 185 -12.37 -17.90 58.09
C SER A 185 -11.56 -17.99 59.37
N ILE A 186 -11.72 -16.99 60.27
CA ILE A 186 -11.06 -16.93 61.57
C ILE A 186 -12.01 -16.45 62.65
N THR A 187 -11.66 -16.67 63.93
CA THR A 187 -12.41 -16.15 65.06
C THR A 187 -12.01 -14.72 65.38
N ALA A 188 -12.93 -13.99 66.00
CA ALA A 188 -12.68 -12.65 66.53
C ALA A 188 -11.54 -12.66 67.59
N GLU A 189 -10.79 -11.57 67.70
CA GLU A 189 -9.82 -11.45 68.77
C GLU A 189 -10.52 -11.33 70.14
N PRO A 190 -9.93 -11.87 71.17
CA PRO A 190 -10.55 -11.83 72.54
C PRO A 190 -10.96 -10.43 72.95
N SER A 191 -12.23 -10.28 73.41
CA SER A 191 -12.84 -9.01 73.81
C SER A 191 -12.94 -7.94 72.70
N ILE A 192 -12.81 -8.33 71.41
CA ILE A 192 -12.92 -7.44 70.29
C ILE A 192 -13.91 -8.04 69.28
N CYS A 193 -14.91 -7.27 68.81
CA CYS A 193 -15.88 -7.73 67.79
C CYS A 193 -15.32 -7.77 66.39
N GLY A 194 -14.13 -8.36 66.20
CA GLY A 194 -13.45 -8.43 64.89
C GLY A 194 -12.02 -8.95 64.99
N SER A 195 -11.32 -8.95 63.90
CA SER A 195 -9.91 -9.38 63.78
C SER A 195 -9.19 -8.70 62.64
N THR A 196 -7.87 -8.53 62.77
CA THR A 196 -7.00 -8.05 61.69
C THR A 196 -6.60 -9.24 60.81
N VAL A 197 -6.82 -9.13 59.51
CA VAL A 197 -6.59 -10.23 58.55
C VAL A 197 -5.51 -9.86 57.54
N ASN A 198 -4.53 -10.75 57.38
CA ASN A 198 -3.44 -10.60 56.44
C ASN A 198 -3.51 -11.71 55.41
N TRP A 199 -3.17 -11.37 54.14
CA TRP A 199 -3.01 -12.30 53.06
C TRP A 199 -1.86 -11.87 52.14
N ILE A 200 -1.43 -12.76 51.24
CA ILE A 200 -0.48 -12.43 50.19
C ILE A 200 -1.26 -11.71 49.09
N GLU A 201 -0.78 -10.52 48.72
CA GLU A 201 -1.41 -9.71 47.68
C GLU A 201 -1.38 -10.43 46.34
N PRO A 202 -2.53 -10.50 45.62
CA PRO A 202 -2.59 -10.97 44.25
C PRO A 202 -1.69 -10.18 43.31
N THR A 203 -1.36 -10.80 42.16
CA THR A 203 -0.63 -10.15 41.08
C THR A 203 -1.49 -10.10 39.85
N GLY A 204 -1.36 -8.99 39.09
CA GLY A 204 -2.01 -8.83 37.80
C GLY A 204 -1.00 -8.95 36.69
N SER A 205 -1.43 -9.47 35.53
CA SER A 205 -0.66 -9.54 34.30
C SER A 205 -1.59 -9.41 33.09
N ASP A 206 -1.02 -8.97 31.98
CA ASP A 206 -1.72 -8.86 30.71
C ASP A 206 -0.77 -9.17 29.54
N ASN A 207 -1.31 -9.51 28.36
CA ASN A 207 -0.53 -9.78 27.14
C ASN A 207 0.22 -8.54 26.64
N CYS A 208 -0.37 -7.33 26.78
CA CYS A 208 0.23 -6.07 26.36
C CYS A 208 0.82 -5.30 27.53
N SER A 209 0.00 -4.79 28.38
CA SER A 209 0.45 -4.15 29.63
C SER A 209 -0.70 -3.96 30.60
N LEU A 210 -0.44 -4.31 31.88
CA LEU A 210 -1.34 -4.00 32.98
C LEU A 210 -1.21 -2.53 33.37
N ALA A 211 -2.31 -1.78 33.34
CA ALA A 211 -2.32 -0.38 33.76
C ALA A 211 -2.47 -0.26 35.28
N THR A 212 -3.43 -1.01 35.89
CA THR A 212 -3.70 -0.94 37.31
C THR A 212 -4.15 -2.28 37.88
N LEU A 213 -3.79 -2.55 39.14
CA LEU A 213 -4.41 -3.56 40.01
C LEU A 213 -4.84 -2.88 41.28
N THR A 214 -6.11 -2.90 41.62
CA THR A 214 -6.70 -2.25 42.76
C THR A 214 -7.44 -3.23 43.64
N THR A 215 -7.60 -2.91 44.91
CA THR A 215 -8.40 -3.72 45.85
C THR A 215 -9.40 -2.87 46.60
N SER A 216 -10.53 -3.45 46.97
CA SER A 216 -11.54 -2.82 47.82
C SER A 216 -11.07 -2.66 49.28
N ILE A 217 -10.25 -3.58 49.76
CA ILE A 217 -9.74 -3.61 51.14
C ILE A 217 -8.29 -4.12 51.08
N LEU A 218 -7.38 -3.45 51.83
CA LEU A 218 -5.97 -3.82 51.86
C LEU A 218 -5.70 -4.97 52.85
N SER A 219 -4.72 -5.80 52.57
CA SER A 219 -4.19 -6.79 53.50
C SER A 219 -3.73 -6.08 54.79
N GLY A 220 -4.01 -6.68 55.96
CA GLY A 220 -3.75 -6.05 57.26
C GLY A 220 -4.86 -5.13 57.75
N SER A 221 -6.01 -5.05 57.07
CA SER A 221 -7.18 -4.32 57.53
C SER A 221 -7.92 -5.07 58.63
N PHE A 222 -8.66 -4.33 59.44
CA PHE A 222 -9.56 -4.87 60.48
C PHE A 222 -10.92 -5.22 59.88
N PHE A 223 -11.47 -6.40 60.23
CA PHE A 223 -12.77 -6.90 59.81
C PHE A 223 -13.66 -7.13 61.03
N GLU A 224 -14.88 -6.63 60.97
CA GLU A 224 -15.90 -6.91 61.99
C GLU A 224 -16.46 -8.33 61.88
N VAL A 225 -17.13 -8.83 62.91
CA VAL A 225 -17.83 -10.11 62.91
C VAL A 225 -18.86 -10.15 61.75
N GLY A 226 -18.78 -11.19 60.90
CA GLY A 226 -19.57 -11.34 59.71
C GLY A 226 -18.75 -11.76 58.51
N THR A 227 -19.31 -11.69 57.29
CA THR A 227 -18.65 -12.04 56.02
C THR A 227 -18.50 -10.79 55.16
N THR A 228 -17.27 -10.48 54.79
CA THR A 228 -16.94 -9.31 53.99
C THR A 228 -16.26 -9.78 52.68
N PRO A 229 -16.76 -9.39 51.48
CA PRO A 229 -16.07 -9.64 50.25
C PRO A 229 -14.90 -8.68 50.04
N VAL A 230 -13.76 -9.22 49.61
CA VAL A 230 -12.61 -8.46 49.16
C VAL A 230 -12.49 -8.64 47.63
N THR A 231 -12.61 -7.53 46.90
CA THR A 231 -12.59 -7.51 45.43
C THR A 231 -11.26 -6.93 44.94
N TYR A 232 -10.61 -7.64 44.03
CA TYR A 232 -9.51 -7.14 43.24
C TYR A 232 -9.99 -6.83 41.86
N SER A 233 -9.65 -5.67 41.31
CA SER A 233 -9.97 -5.26 39.94
C SER A 233 -8.68 -4.91 39.19
N ALA A 234 -8.45 -5.57 38.06
CA ALA A 234 -7.36 -5.31 37.13
C ALA A 234 -7.89 -4.59 35.91
N VAL A 235 -7.15 -3.60 35.43
CA VAL A 235 -7.44 -2.89 34.19
C VAL A 235 -6.13 -2.84 33.39
N ASP A 236 -6.19 -3.17 32.10
CA ASP A 236 -5.07 -3.05 31.18
C ASP A 236 -4.96 -1.64 30.58
N ALA A 237 -3.95 -1.43 29.74
CA ALA A 237 -3.72 -0.15 29.06
C ALA A 237 -4.73 0.15 27.95
N SER A 238 -5.42 -0.86 27.44
CA SER A 238 -6.46 -0.77 26.40
C SER A 238 -7.86 -0.52 26.99
N GLY A 239 -7.99 -0.63 28.34
CA GLY A 239 -9.24 -0.42 29.08
C GLY A 239 -10.05 -1.69 29.31
N ASN A 240 -9.53 -2.89 28.95
CA ASN A 240 -10.18 -4.14 29.33
C ASN A 240 -10.01 -4.38 30.82
N SER A 241 -10.99 -5.02 31.49
CA SER A 241 -10.96 -5.21 32.92
C SER A 241 -11.42 -6.60 33.34
N SER A 242 -10.85 -7.07 34.46
CA SER A 242 -11.26 -8.29 35.12
C SER A 242 -11.37 -8.09 36.61
N GLU A 243 -12.19 -8.90 37.28
CA GLU A 243 -12.38 -8.89 38.72
C GLU A 243 -12.25 -10.27 39.33
N SER A 244 -11.78 -10.35 40.55
CA SER A 244 -11.72 -11.56 41.35
C SER A 244 -12.07 -11.23 42.81
N ILE A 245 -12.78 -12.13 43.46
CA ILE A 245 -13.33 -11.92 44.81
C ILE A 245 -12.97 -13.13 45.66
N PHE A 246 -12.60 -12.88 46.92
CA PHE A 246 -12.59 -13.87 47.99
C PHE A 246 -13.31 -13.32 49.22
N LEU A 247 -13.70 -14.18 50.13
CA LEU A 247 -14.46 -13.83 51.32
C LEU A 247 -13.61 -13.90 52.59
N VAL A 248 -13.77 -12.90 53.46
CA VAL A 248 -13.21 -12.88 54.82
C VAL A 248 -14.40 -13.05 55.80
N THR A 249 -14.41 -14.13 56.57
CA THR A 249 -15.46 -14.42 57.57
C THR A 249 -14.84 -14.39 58.93
N ILE A 250 -15.37 -13.54 59.79
CA ILE A 250 -15.02 -13.47 61.23
C ILE A 250 -16.19 -14.02 62.05
N THR A 251 -15.91 -15.01 62.85
CA THR A 251 -16.89 -15.63 63.72
C THR A 251 -16.63 -15.25 65.19
N ASP A 252 -17.67 -14.91 65.92
CA ASP A 252 -17.59 -14.72 67.36
C ASP A 252 -17.92 -16.05 68.04
N ASP A 253 -17.00 -16.57 68.83
CA ASP A 253 -17.14 -17.82 69.60
C ASP A 253 -17.02 -17.60 71.12
N GLU A 254 -16.96 -16.31 71.56
CA GLU A 254 -16.99 -15.98 72.97
C GLU A 254 -18.39 -16.08 73.58
N ALA A 255 -18.52 -16.71 74.74
CA ALA A 255 -19.76 -16.76 75.50
C ALA A 255 -20.03 -15.40 76.16
N PRO A 256 -21.29 -14.96 76.27
CA PRO A 256 -21.67 -13.72 76.92
C PRO A 256 -21.43 -13.74 78.46
#